data_303a6593dd1fb9610bc7579c00c308d1
#
_entry.id   303a6593dd1fb9610bc7579c00c308d1
#
_cell.length_a   1.000
_cell.length_b   1.000
_cell.length_c   1.000
_cell.angle_alpha   90.00
_cell.angle_beta   90.00
_cell.angle_gamma   90.00
#
_symmetry.space_group_name_H-M   'P 1'
#
loop_
_entity.id
_entity.type
_entity.pdbx_description
1 polymer ?
#
loop_
_entity_poly.entity_id
_entity_poly.type
_entity_poly.pdbx_seq_one_letter_code
_entity_poly.pdbx_strand_id
1 'polypeptide(L)'
;MYDWDEITGNSSNSIGYVNFVDEKHEFVSTHYIVNGIPVVKVSLSKSADDTLEWLYEYLYKLYKEPLYSSESEVQAQYGKLFTDIDKSETPQYIWRTDRSCIALIHWYDSDEDITKYYIKAEPIK
;
A
#
# COMPACT_ATOMS: atom_id res chain seq x y z
N MET A 1 6.29 7.27 12.89
CA MET A 1 5.42 7.01 11.73
C MET A 1 6.17 6.15 10.73
N TYR A 2 5.55 5.13 10.19
CA TYR A 2 6.18 4.17 9.30
C TYR A 2 6.42 4.81 7.92
N ASP A 3 7.65 4.81 7.46
CA ASP A 3 8.02 5.43 6.18
C ASP A 3 8.30 4.36 5.13
N TRP A 4 7.31 4.09 4.28
CA TRP A 4 7.42 3.08 3.21
C TRP A 4 8.47 3.45 2.17
N ASP A 5 8.69 4.74 1.94
CA ASP A 5 9.68 5.22 1.00
C ASP A 5 11.09 4.82 1.43
N GLU A 6 11.41 5.07 2.69
CA GLU A 6 12.72 4.68 3.24
C GLU A 6 12.93 3.17 3.21
N ILE A 7 11.90 2.42 3.60
CA ILE A 7 11.97 0.96 3.62
C ILE A 7 12.14 0.39 2.23
N THR A 8 11.37 0.90 1.25
CA THR A 8 11.46 0.45 -0.14
C THR A 8 12.85 0.73 -0.72
N GLY A 9 13.40 1.91 -0.44
CA GLY A 9 14.73 2.27 -0.90
C GLY A 9 15.85 1.42 -0.32
N ASN A 10 15.63 0.82 0.84
CA ASN A 10 16.61 0.00 1.55
C ASN A 10 16.27 -1.50 1.56
N SER A 11 15.27 -1.91 0.79
CA SER A 11 14.83 -3.30 0.77
C SER A 11 15.93 -4.26 0.36
N SER A 12 16.04 -5.35 1.10
CA SER A 12 16.93 -6.46 0.80
C SER A 12 16.12 -7.62 0.20
N ASN A 13 16.83 -8.67 -0.22
CA ASN A 13 16.20 -9.89 -0.76
C ASN A 13 15.62 -10.79 0.35
N SER A 14 15.28 -10.24 1.49
CA SER A 14 14.73 -11.00 2.61
C SER A 14 13.23 -10.77 2.75
N ILE A 15 12.53 -11.80 3.23
CA ILE A 15 11.14 -11.71 3.62
C ILE A 15 11.09 -11.53 5.13
N GLY A 16 10.33 -10.56 5.59
CA GLY A 16 10.21 -10.30 7.02
C GLY A 16 8.89 -9.64 7.36
N TYR A 17 8.58 -9.61 8.65
CA TYR A 17 7.39 -8.96 9.18
C TYR A 17 7.77 -7.88 10.16
N VAL A 18 7.10 -6.74 10.04
CA VAL A 18 7.17 -5.67 11.03
C VAL A 18 5.74 -5.36 11.46
N ASN A 19 5.49 -5.38 12.77
CA ASN A 19 4.19 -5.03 13.32
C ASN A 19 4.25 -3.70 14.03
N PHE A 20 3.25 -2.88 13.88
CA PHE A 20 3.04 -1.75 14.77
C PHE A 20 1.55 -1.50 14.94
N VAL A 21 1.20 -0.92 16.07
CA VAL A 21 -0.17 -0.77 16.54
C VAL A 21 -0.43 0.68 16.88
N ASP A 22 -1.53 1.18 16.41
CA ASP A 22 -2.15 2.39 16.90
C ASP A 22 -3.43 1.95 17.64
N GLU A 23 -4.10 2.85 18.33
CA GLU A 23 -5.24 2.51 19.19
C GLU A 23 -6.35 1.72 18.49
N LYS A 24 -6.60 2.01 17.21
CA LYS A 24 -7.68 1.41 16.43
C LYS A 24 -7.21 0.51 15.31
N HIS A 25 -5.98 0.67 14.89
CA HIS A 25 -5.47 0.03 13.69
C HIS A 25 -4.18 -0.72 13.99
N GLU A 26 -4.11 -1.92 13.49
CA GLU A 26 -2.92 -2.75 13.59
C GLU A 26 -2.42 -3.06 12.19
N PHE A 27 -1.15 -2.75 11.94
CA PHE A 27 -0.51 -3.00 10.66
C PHE A 27 0.42 -4.19 10.75
N VAL A 28 0.42 -4.97 9.68
CA VAL A 28 1.40 -6.05 9.49
C VAL A 28 2.12 -5.78 8.17
N SER A 29 3.42 -5.53 8.23
CA SER A 29 4.25 -5.30 7.06
C SER A 29 4.92 -6.58 6.62
N THR A 30 4.87 -6.84 5.31
CA THR A 30 5.56 -7.96 4.69
C THR A 30 6.46 -7.42 3.59
N HIS A 31 7.74 -7.83 3.61
CA HIS A 31 8.72 -7.48 2.60
C HIS A 31 9.00 -8.71 1.76
N TYR A 32 8.90 -8.59 0.43
CA TYR A 32 9.13 -9.73 -0.46
C TYR A 32 9.62 -9.25 -1.83
N ILE A 33 10.02 -10.20 -2.68
CA ILE A 33 10.58 -9.92 -4.00
C ILE A 33 9.64 -10.50 -5.06
N VAL A 34 9.31 -9.68 -6.06
CA VAL A 34 8.52 -10.10 -7.23
C VAL A 34 9.32 -9.74 -8.48
N ASN A 35 9.74 -10.75 -9.25
CA ASN A 35 10.54 -10.56 -10.46
C ASN A 35 11.79 -9.70 -10.24
N GLY A 36 12.46 -9.89 -9.09
CA GLY A 36 13.64 -9.12 -8.71
C GLY A 36 13.37 -7.75 -8.13
N ILE A 37 12.11 -7.35 -8.03
CA ILE A 37 11.72 -6.04 -7.50
C ILE A 37 11.29 -6.19 -6.03
N PRO A 38 11.87 -5.42 -5.10
CA PRO A 38 11.44 -5.44 -3.71
C PRO A 38 10.07 -4.78 -3.56
N VAL A 39 9.20 -5.43 -2.79
CA VAL A 39 7.84 -4.97 -2.55
C VAL A 39 7.59 -4.95 -1.05
N VAL A 40 6.98 -3.88 -0.57
CA VAL A 40 6.51 -3.78 0.81
C VAL A 40 4.99 -3.74 0.78
N LYS A 41 4.35 -4.68 1.48
CA LYS A 41 2.89 -4.73 1.63
C LYS A 41 2.54 -4.57 3.09
N VAL A 42 1.75 -3.56 3.40
CA VAL A 42 1.31 -3.28 4.77
C VAL A 42 -0.19 -3.50 4.84
N SER A 43 -0.59 -4.57 5.51
CA SER A 43 -2.00 -4.94 5.67
C SER A 43 -2.51 -4.52 7.03
N LEU A 44 -3.81 -4.17 7.09
CA LEU A 44 -4.48 -3.94 8.35
C LEU A 44 -5.04 -5.27 8.85
N SER A 45 -4.68 -5.67 10.06
CA SER A 45 -5.25 -6.84 10.71
C SER A 45 -6.57 -6.53 11.39
N LYS A 46 -6.85 -5.25 11.61
CA LYS A 46 -8.13 -4.75 12.12
C LYS A 46 -8.59 -3.59 11.26
N SER A 47 -9.89 -3.53 10.99
CA SER A 47 -10.48 -2.43 10.26
C SER A 47 -11.69 -1.88 11.02
N ALA A 48 -11.98 -0.60 10.80
CA ALA A 48 -13.13 0.10 11.34
C ALA A 48 -13.88 0.78 10.19
N ASP A 49 -15.03 1.35 10.47
CA ASP A 49 -15.86 1.99 9.43
C ASP A 49 -15.16 3.15 8.72
N ASP A 50 -14.22 3.81 9.41
CA ASP A 50 -13.47 4.94 8.90
C ASP A 50 -12.09 4.56 8.33
N THR A 51 -11.84 3.30 8.09
CA THR A 51 -10.50 2.78 7.71
C THR A 51 -9.93 3.44 6.47
N LEU A 52 -10.70 3.55 5.39
CA LEU A 52 -10.22 4.17 4.16
C LEU A 52 -9.84 5.63 4.36
N GLU A 53 -10.69 6.38 5.02
CA GLU A 53 -10.46 7.79 5.31
C GLU A 53 -9.24 7.98 6.21
N TRP A 54 -9.10 7.16 7.23
CA TRP A 54 -7.96 7.19 8.14
C TRP A 54 -6.65 6.87 7.40
N LEU A 55 -6.65 5.87 6.54
CA LEU A 55 -5.48 5.52 5.72
C LEU A 55 -5.09 6.63 4.77
N TYR A 56 -6.06 7.25 4.11
CA TYR A 56 -5.80 8.38 3.22
C TYR A 56 -5.14 9.53 3.98
N GLU A 57 -5.67 9.90 5.13
CA GLU A 57 -5.11 10.98 5.96
C GLU A 57 -3.71 10.65 6.45
N TYR A 58 -3.48 9.39 6.83
CA TYR A 58 -2.17 8.92 7.26
C TYR A 58 -1.12 9.08 6.15
N LEU A 59 -1.44 8.65 4.95
CA LEU A 59 -0.56 8.74 3.79
C LEU A 59 -0.39 10.19 3.33
N TYR A 60 -1.45 10.98 3.42
CA TYR A 60 -1.38 12.41 3.11
C TYR A 60 -0.39 13.15 4.04
N LYS A 61 -0.38 12.83 5.31
CA LYS A 61 0.58 13.42 6.25
C LYS A 61 2.02 13.10 5.87
N LEU A 62 2.26 11.91 5.34
CA LEU A 62 3.60 11.48 4.92
C LEU A 62 4.01 12.03 3.55
N TYR A 63 3.12 11.95 2.57
CA TYR A 63 3.47 12.13 1.15
C TYR A 63 2.71 13.26 0.46
N LYS A 64 1.80 13.94 1.16
CA LYS A 64 0.97 15.05 0.69
C LYS A 64 -0.06 14.58 -0.35
N GLU A 65 -0.30 15.37 -1.41
CA GLU A 65 -1.30 15.04 -2.41
C GLU A 65 -0.92 13.78 -3.18
N PRO A 66 -1.87 12.86 -3.42
CA PRO A 66 -1.59 11.74 -4.30
C PRO A 66 -1.35 12.22 -5.73
N LEU A 67 -0.47 11.50 -6.44
CA LEU A 67 -0.21 11.77 -7.85
C LEU A 67 -1.45 11.45 -8.70
N TYR A 68 -2.14 10.36 -8.38
CA TYR A 68 -3.38 9.95 -9.03
C TYR A 68 -4.44 9.67 -7.99
N SER A 69 -5.64 10.21 -8.19
CA SER A 69 -6.77 10.08 -7.27
C SER A 69 -8.09 9.76 -7.96
N SER A 70 -8.21 9.98 -9.27
CA SER A 70 -9.41 9.59 -10.00
C SER A 70 -9.36 8.11 -10.34
N GLU A 71 -10.50 7.43 -10.29
CA GLU A 71 -10.60 5.99 -10.51
C GLU A 71 -9.97 5.56 -11.84
N SER A 72 -10.28 6.25 -12.92
CA SER A 72 -9.77 5.90 -14.24
C SER A 72 -8.26 6.07 -14.37
N GLU A 73 -7.70 7.15 -13.82
CA GLU A 73 -6.26 7.39 -13.84
C GLU A 73 -5.51 6.41 -12.96
N VAL A 74 -6.02 6.15 -11.76
CA VAL A 74 -5.40 5.21 -10.82
C VAL A 74 -5.32 3.81 -11.43
N GLN A 75 -6.42 3.32 -12.02
CA GLN A 75 -6.43 2.01 -12.65
C GLN A 75 -5.49 1.93 -13.85
N ALA A 76 -5.47 2.97 -14.68
CA ALA A 76 -4.59 3.02 -15.85
C ALA A 76 -3.10 3.04 -15.47
N GLN A 77 -2.74 3.74 -14.41
CA GLN A 77 -1.35 3.90 -14.00
C GLN A 77 -0.84 2.77 -13.11
N TYR A 78 -1.72 2.09 -12.38
CA TYR A 78 -1.32 1.03 -11.46
C TYR A 78 -0.53 -0.07 -12.18
N GLY A 79 -1.02 -0.54 -13.32
CA GLY A 79 -0.35 -1.58 -14.11
C GLY A 79 0.98 -1.12 -14.71
N LYS A 80 1.19 0.17 -14.87
CA LYS A 80 2.44 0.73 -15.43
C LYS A 80 3.49 0.97 -14.35
N LEU A 81 3.06 1.33 -13.14
CA LEU A 81 3.95 1.74 -12.07
C LEU A 81 4.32 0.60 -11.12
N PHE A 82 3.51 -0.44 -11.04
CA PHE A 82 3.70 -1.54 -10.11
C PHE A 82 3.97 -2.86 -10.84
N THR A 83 4.73 -3.73 -10.20
CA THR A 83 5.08 -5.07 -10.70
C THR A 83 4.18 -6.14 -10.10
N ASP A 84 3.91 -6.05 -8.80
CA ASP A 84 3.05 -6.98 -8.08
C ASP A 84 1.59 -6.56 -8.22
N ILE A 85 0.90 -7.16 -9.18
CA ILE A 85 -0.48 -6.80 -9.50
C ILE A 85 -1.37 -8.01 -9.38
N ASP A 86 -2.46 -7.88 -8.60
CA ASP A 86 -3.52 -8.86 -8.47
C ASP A 86 -4.82 -8.25 -8.99
N LYS A 87 -5.50 -8.94 -9.89
CA LYS A 87 -6.73 -8.45 -10.52
C LYS A 87 -7.91 -8.34 -9.55
N SER A 88 -7.86 -9.04 -8.42
CA SER A 88 -8.92 -8.97 -7.39
C SER A 88 -8.81 -7.71 -6.53
N GLU A 89 -7.72 -6.97 -6.66
CA GLU A 89 -7.43 -5.80 -5.87
C GLU A 89 -7.73 -4.52 -6.66
N THR A 90 -8.27 -3.51 -5.98
CA THR A 90 -8.61 -2.23 -6.61
C THR A 90 -7.79 -1.11 -5.98
N PRO A 91 -6.87 -0.50 -6.76
CA PRO A 91 -6.13 0.67 -6.27
C PRO A 91 -7.06 1.88 -6.21
N GLN A 92 -6.91 2.68 -5.15
CA GLN A 92 -7.73 3.87 -4.94
C GLN A 92 -6.94 5.16 -5.10
N TYR A 93 -5.70 5.16 -4.63
CA TYR A 93 -4.80 6.32 -4.69
C TYR A 93 -3.39 5.84 -4.95
N ILE A 94 -2.62 6.66 -5.68
CA ILE A 94 -1.20 6.41 -5.92
C ILE A 94 -0.42 7.67 -5.56
N TRP A 95 0.58 7.50 -4.69
CA TRP A 95 1.57 8.53 -4.38
C TRP A 95 2.88 8.17 -5.02
N ARG A 96 3.69 9.17 -5.29
CA ARG A 96 5.04 8.97 -5.80
C ARG A 96 6.01 9.85 -5.03
N THR A 97 7.11 9.26 -4.59
CA THR A 97 8.22 9.96 -3.95
C THR A 97 9.42 9.97 -4.90
N ASP A 98 10.58 10.41 -4.43
CA ASP A 98 11.80 10.36 -5.24
C ASP A 98 12.29 8.93 -5.50
N ARG A 99 11.86 7.97 -4.69
CA ARG A 99 12.36 6.59 -4.71
C ARG A 99 11.32 5.54 -5.00
N SER A 100 10.07 5.80 -4.68
CA SER A 100 9.04 4.75 -4.72
C SER A 100 7.68 5.25 -5.17
N CYS A 101 6.86 4.27 -5.59
CA CYS A 101 5.42 4.46 -5.79
C CYS A 101 4.70 3.75 -4.66
N ILE A 102 3.65 4.38 -4.14
CA ILE A 102 2.89 3.90 -3.00
C ILE A 102 1.41 3.89 -3.39
N ALA A 103 0.75 2.77 -3.23
CA ALA A 103 -0.66 2.61 -3.56
C ALA A 103 -1.48 2.22 -2.33
N LEU A 104 -2.63 2.87 -2.18
CA LEU A 104 -3.66 2.47 -1.23
C LEU A 104 -4.68 1.62 -1.98
N ILE A 105 -4.88 0.39 -1.54
CA ILE A 105 -5.60 -0.64 -2.27
C ILE A 105 -6.69 -1.24 -1.39
N HIS A 106 -7.82 -1.59 -2.00
CA HIS A 106 -8.84 -2.36 -1.30
C HIS A 106 -9.16 -3.64 -2.06
N TRP A 107 -9.70 -4.63 -1.34
CA TRP A 107 -10.25 -5.84 -1.91
C TRP A 107 -11.38 -6.36 -1.04
N TYR A 108 -12.32 -7.06 -1.66
CA TYR A 108 -13.47 -7.60 -0.96
C TYR A 108 -13.20 -9.08 -0.62
N ASP A 109 -13.31 -9.39 0.67
CA ASP A 109 -13.22 -10.76 1.16
C ASP A 109 -14.61 -11.35 1.24
N SER A 110 -14.96 -12.22 0.29
CA SER A 110 -16.29 -12.83 0.21
C SER A 110 -16.57 -13.83 1.33
N ASP A 111 -15.53 -14.43 1.90
CA ASP A 111 -15.68 -15.38 2.99
C ASP A 111 -16.11 -14.67 4.29
N GLU A 112 -15.56 -13.51 4.54
CA GLU A 112 -15.89 -12.72 5.73
C GLU A 112 -16.92 -11.61 5.45
N ASP A 113 -17.25 -11.37 4.17
CA ASP A 113 -18.16 -10.31 3.73
C ASP A 113 -17.73 -8.92 4.20
N ILE A 114 -16.43 -8.64 4.06
CA ILE A 114 -15.87 -7.34 4.44
C ILE A 114 -14.91 -6.84 3.38
N THR A 115 -14.75 -5.51 3.31
CA THR A 115 -13.72 -4.89 2.48
C THR A 115 -12.46 -4.73 3.30
N LYS A 116 -11.34 -5.20 2.76
CA LYS A 116 -10.03 -5.10 3.39
C LYS A 116 -9.16 -4.09 2.64
N TYR A 117 -8.20 -3.52 3.36
CA TYR A 117 -7.31 -2.50 2.83
C TYR A 117 -5.86 -2.86 3.09
N TYR A 118 -5.00 -2.46 2.17
CA TYR A 118 -3.57 -2.51 2.41
C TYR A 118 -2.85 -1.42 1.60
N ILE A 119 -1.60 -1.19 1.97
CA ILE A 119 -0.72 -0.25 1.30
C ILE A 119 0.41 -1.04 0.67
N LYS A 120 0.71 -0.76 -0.59
CA LYS A 120 1.81 -1.40 -1.30
C LYS A 120 2.81 -0.33 -1.72
N ALA A 121 4.10 -0.60 -1.50
CA ALA A 121 5.18 0.28 -1.94
C ALA A 121 6.18 -0.52 -2.78
N GLU A 122 6.58 0.04 -3.91
CA GLU A 122 7.58 -0.52 -4.81
C GLU A 122 8.55 0.59 -5.25
N PRO A 123 9.82 0.28 -5.54
CA PRO A 123 10.73 1.27 -6.11
C PRO A 123 10.24 1.75 -7.46
N ILE A 124 10.61 2.96 -7.82
CA ILE A 124 10.32 3.51 -9.16
C ILE A 124 11.05 2.67 -10.21
N LYS A 125 10.34 2.29 -11.25
CA LYS A 125 10.90 1.53 -12.38
C LYS A 125 11.82 2.40 -13.22
#